data_5ac779f3a0bbb28099f4293c422425e5
#
_entry.id   5ac779f3a0bbb28099f4293c422425e5
#
_cell.length_a   1.000
_cell.length_b   1.000
_cell.length_c   1.000
_cell.angle_alpha   90.00
_cell.angle_beta   90.00
_cell.angle_gamma   90.00
#
_symmetry.space_group_name_H-M   'P 1'
#
loop_
_entity.id
_entity.type
_entity.pdbx_description
1 polymer ?
#
loop_
_entity_poly.entity_id
_entity_poly.type
_entity_poly.pdbx_seq_one_letter_code
_entity_poly.pdbx_strand_id
1 'polypeptide(L)' 'SRDLDRLVEVLRARGLAITLISTEGMVARELRNAADRFVDLASLRPRLEKADALQQPVFTRTA' A
#
# COMPACT_ATOMS: atom_id res chain seq x y z
N SER A 1 1.54 7.39 11.66
CA SER A 1 1.42 7.54 13.09
C SER A 1 2.27 6.51 13.83
N ARG A 2 2.53 6.78 15.06
CA ARG A 2 3.39 5.91 15.88
C ARG A 2 2.79 4.53 16.09
N ASP A 3 1.47 4.44 16.12
CA ASP A 3 0.78 3.17 16.32
C ASP A 3 0.95 2.24 15.11
N LEU A 4 0.93 2.80 13.91
CA LEU A 4 1.17 2.02 12.70
C LEU A 4 2.63 1.58 12.62
N ASP A 5 3.55 2.44 13.00
CA ASP A 5 4.98 2.09 13.04
C ASP A 5 5.21 0.89 13.97
N ARG A 6 4.59 0.92 15.13
CA ARG A 6 4.67 -0.17 16.10
C ARG A 6 4.08 -1.46 15.56
N LEU A 7 2.93 -1.38 14.91
CA LEU A 7 2.30 -2.55 14.33
C LEU A 7 3.22 -3.21 13.30
N VAL A 8 3.81 -2.41 12.43
CA VAL A 8 4.76 -2.91 11.42
C VAL A 8 5.94 -3.59 12.09
N GLU A 9 6.50 -2.96 13.12
CA GLU A 9 7.64 -3.54 13.84
C GLU A 9 7.30 -4.88 14.50
N VAL A 10 6.14 -4.96 15.14
CA VAL A 10 5.69 -6.19 15.79
C VAL A 10 5.50 -7.31 14.75
N LEU A 11 4.86 -7.01 13.63
CA LEU A 11 4.62 -8.00 12.60
C LEU A 11 5.93 -8.47 11.97
N ARG A 12 6.87 -7.58 11.74
CA ARG A 12 8.19 -7.95 11.21
C ARG A 12 8.96 -8.83 12.19
N ALA A 13 8.87 -8.52 13.47
CA ALA A 13 9.51 -9.34 14.51
C ALA A 13 8.96 -10.76 14.53
N ARG A 14 7.74 -10.96 14.05
CA ARG A 14 7.13 -12.28 13.92
C ARG A 14 7.42 -12.95 12.58
N GLY A 15 8.29 -12.37 11.78
CA GLY A 15 8.73 -12.96 10.52
C GLY A 15 7.86 -12.61 9.32
N LEU A 16 6.98 -11.62 9.44
CA LEU A 16 6.15 -11.19 8.34
C LEU A 16 6.84 -10.10 7.52
N ALA A 17 6.72 -10.19 6.21
CA ALA A 17 7.15 -9.13 5.31
C ALA A 17 5.98 -8.16 5.11
N ILE A 18 6.27 -6.88 5.22
CA ILE A 18 5.25 -5.83 5.15
C ILE A 18 5.41 -5.02 3.89
N THR A 19 4.34 -4.94 3.11
CA THR A 19 4.27 -4.06 1.95
C THR A 19 3.31 -2.91 2.28
N LEU A 20 3.82 -1.69 2.17
CA LEU A 20 3.03 -0.50 2.39
C LEU A 20 2.59 0.05 1.04
N ILE A 21 1.29 0.22 0.87
CA ILE A 21 0.71 0.77 -0.35
C ILE A 21 0.04 2.09 0.00
N SER A 22 0.54 3.16 -0.53
CA SER A 22 0.00 4.50 -0.25
C SER A 22 0.56 5.51 -1.24
N THR A 23 0.12 6.75 -1.13
CA THR A 23 0.74 7.86 -1.86
C THR A 23 1.94 8.36 -1.07
N GLU A 24 3.01 8.70 -1.77
CA GLU A 24 4.26 9.10 -1.13
C GLU A 24 4.10 10.32 -0.21
N GLY A 25 3.31 11.29 -0.63
CA GLY A 25 3.09 12.50 0.16
C GLY A 25 2.24 12.31 1.40
N MET A 26 1.60 11.15 1.55
CA MET A 26 0.67 10.88 2.64
C MET A 26 1.26 9.99 3.73
N VAL A 27 2.49 9.54 3.55
CA VAL A 27 3.11 8.56 4.44
C VAL A 27 4.29 9.19 5.16
N ALA A 28 4.32 9.03 6.48
CA ALA A 28 5.45 9.45 7.28
C ALA A 28 6.68 8.63 6.89
N ARG A 29 7.83 9.31 6.90
CA ARG A 29 9.10 8.66 6.54
C ARG A 29 9.37 7.43 7.40
N GLU A 30 9.07 7.52 8.68
CA GLU A 30 9.30 6.43 9.63
C GLU A 30 8.51 5.18 9.26
N LEU A 31 7.26 5.34 8.88
CA LEU A 31 6.42 4.22 8.47
C LEU A 31 6.94 3.61 7.17
N ARG A 32 7.30 4.45 6.21
CA ARG A 32 7.87 3.98 4.95
C ARG A 32 9.16 3.18 5.16
N ASN A 33 10.02 3.68 6.06
CA ASN A 33 11.29 3.00 6.35
C ASN A 33 11.10 1.70 7.13
N ALA A 34 10.03 1.62 7.92
CA ALA A 34 9.73 0.41 8.68
C ALA A 34 9.22 -0.73 7.79
N ALA A 35 8.57 -0.42 6.67
CA ALA A 35 8.05 -1.43 5.76
C ALA A 35 9.16 -2.05 4.93
N ASP A 36 8.97 -3.31 4.53
CA ASP A 36 9.93 -4.01 3.67
C ASP A 36 9.84 -3.54 2.23
N ARG A 37 8.62 -3.18 1.78
CA ARG A 37 8.37 -2.65 0.45
C ARG A 37 7.42 -1.48 0.54
N PHE A 38 7.63 -0.51 -0.32
CA PHE A 38 6.69 0.58 -0.50
C PHE A 38 6.21 0.59 -1.95
N VAL A 39 4.89 0.63 -2.14
CA VAL A 39 4.28 0.76 -3.46
C VAL A 39 3.49 2.07 -3.50
N ASP A 40 3.88 2.93 -4.41
CA ASP A 40 3.20 4.21 -4.61
C ASP A 40 1.90 3.97 -5.39
N LEU A 41 0.78 4.39 -4.81
CA LEU A 41 -0.53 4.27 -5.48
C LEU A 41 -0.55 4.96 -6.84
N ALA A 42 0.17 6.06 -6.98
CA ALA A 42 0.24 6.76 -8.26
C ALA A 42 0.81 5.87 -9.37
N SER A 43 1.74 4.96 -9.02
CA SER A 43 2.32 4.05 -10.00
C SER A 43 1.38 2.92 -10.39
N LEU A 44 0.39 2.63 -9.57
CA LEU A 44 -0.61 1.59 -9.86
C LEU A 44 -1.76 2.09 -10.73
N ARG A 45 -1.98 3.38 -10.76
CA ARG A 45 -3.12 3.96 -11.45
C ARG A 45 -3.24 3.54 -12.92
N PRO A 46 -2.18 3.61 -13.73
CA PRO A 46 -2.26 3.15 -15.13
C PRO A 46 -2.58 1.66 -15.24
N ARG A 47 -2.06 0.85 -14.32
CA ARG A 47 -2.33 -0.59 -14.32
C ARG A 47 -3.77 -0.89 -13.99
N LEU A 48 -4.34 -0.16 -13.03
CA LEU A 48 -5.74 -0.32 -12.64
C LEU A 48 -6.66 0.12 -13.77
N GLU A 49 -6.36 1.22 -14.42
CA GLU A 49 -7.13 1.71 -15.56
C GLU A 49 -7.10 0.73 -16.72
N LYS A 50 -5.93 0.15 -16.98
CA LYS A 50 -5.78 -0.86 -18.03
C LYS A 50 -6.58 -2.12 -17.71
N ALA A 51 -6.51 -2.59 -16.49
CA ALA A 51 -7.27 -3.76 -16.04
C ALA A 51 -8.78 -3.51 -16.17
N ASP A 52 -9.23 -2.32 -15.81
CA ASP A 52 -10.62 -1.92 -15.93
C ASP A 52 -11.09 -1.92 -17.38
N ALA A 53 -10.25 -1.44 -18.29
CA ALA A 53 -10.56 -1.43 -19.71
C ALA A 53 -10.65 -2.83 -20.30
N LEU A 54 -9.88 -3.78 -19.76
CA LEU A 54 -9.84 -5.17 -20.25
C LEU A 54 -10.94 -6.04 -19.67
N GLN A 55 -11.46 -5.70 -18.50
CA GLN A 55 -12.48 -6.47 -17.79
C GLN A 55 -13.78 -5.69 -17.74
N GLN A 56 -14.60 -5.85 -18.75
CA GLN A 56 -15.87 -5.15 -18.84
C GLN A 56 -17.03 -6.10 -18.59
N PRO A 57 -18.05 -5.69 -17.82
CA PRO A 57 -18.05 -4.51 -16.96
C PRO A 57 -17.28 -4.74 -15.66
N VAL A 58 -16.58 -3.73 -15.19
CA VAL A 58 -15.97 -3.78 -13.89
C VAL A 58 -16.91 -3.14 -12.88
N PHE A 59 -17.27 -3.91 -11.89
CA PHE A 59 -18.12 -3.41 -10.82
C PHE A 59 -17.26 -3.08 -9.61
N THR A 60 -17.16 -1.81 -9.31
CA THR A 60 -16.43 -1.34 -8.14
C THR A 60 -17.41 -0.96 -7.05
N ARG A 61 -17.30 -1.61 -5.92
CA ARG A 61 -18.10 -1.26 -4.75
C ARG A 61 -17.28 -0.40 -3.81
N THR A 62 -17.76 0.81 -3.57
CA THR A 62 -17.20 1.66 -2.54
C THR A 62 -17.90 1.38 -1.23
N ALA A 63 -17.09 1.12 -0.23
CA ALA A 63 -17.62 0.88 1.12
C ALA A 63 -18.02 2.19 1.78
#